data_ae33dab8bcf38640d97fdc8dc082c324
#
_entry.id   ae33dab8bcf38640d97fdc8dc082c324
#
_cell.length_a   1.000
_cell.length_b   1.000
_cell.length_c   1.000
_cell.angle_alpha   90.00
_cell.angle_beta   90.00
_cell.angle_gamma   90.00
#
_symmetry.space_group_name_H-M   'P 1'
#
loop_
_entity.id
_entity.type
_entity.pdbx_description
1 polymer ?
#
loop_
_entity_poly.entity_id
_entity_poly.type
_entity_poly.pdbx_seq_one_letter_code
_entity_poly.pdbx_strand_id
1 'polypeptide(L)'
;MATYAVGDLQGCLQALQCLLKQVAFDPTRDRLWLVGDLVNRGPQSLDTLRFLYSIRESLVCVLGNHDLHLLAAGKNIERLKKSDTLLEILGAPDSAELLEWLRQQKLMHYDEQRDVALVHAGIPPQWSLRKALKYAAEVEAALRDDNLLPPYLDGMYGNDPAKWDNDLKGVTRLRVITNYFTRMRFCTAEGKLDLKSKEGLDNAPPGYKPWFQHKERKTKGLKIIFGHWAALEGRCNEPGISALDTGCVWGGALTLMNVDTGERLSCKCDEHGLALPPVAAPIPEPSSASAPR
;
A
#
# COMPACT_ATOMS: atom_id res chain seq x y z
N MET A 1 -21.54 9.01 5.77
CA MET A 1 -20.09 9.17 5.57
C MET A 1 -19.45 7.82 5.86
N ALA A 2 -18.91 7.18 4.85
CA ALA A 2 -18.20 5.91 5.00
C ALA A 2 -16.69 6.13 4.81
N THR A 3 -15.87 5.26 5.40
CA THR A 3 -14.43 5.24 5.18
C THR A 3 -14.04 3.89 4.62
N TYR A 4 -13.41 3.90 3.47
CA TYR A 4 -12.95 2.70 2.78
C TYR A 4 -11.44 2.70 2.71
N ALA A 5 -10.81 1.53 2.87
CA ALA A 5 -9.39 1.32 2.60
C ALA A 5 -9.23 0.41 1.38
N VAL A 6 -8.27 0.71 0.51
CA VAL A 6 -8.01 -0.07 -0.70
C VAL A 6 -6.55 -0.51 -0.75
N GLY A 7 -6.31 -1.73 -1.25
CA GLY A 7 -4.99 -2.32 -1.44
C GLY A 7 -4.15 -1.63 -2.50
N ASP A 8 -2.98 -2.19 -2.77
CA ASP A 8 -2.01 -1.69 -3.74
C ASP A 8 -2.64 -1.52 -5.12
N LEU A 9 -2.66 -0.29 -5.62
CA LEU A 9 -3.27 0.04 -6.91
C LEU A 9 -2.36 -0.31 -8.08
N GLN A 10 -1.11 0.02 -7.96
CA GLN A 10 -0.07 -0.23 -8.98
C GLN A 10 -0.52 0.10 -10.41
N GLY A 11 -1.25 1.21 -10.60
CA GLY A 11 -1.75 1.63 -11.91
C GLY A 11 -2.99 0.85 -12.42
N CYS A 12 -3.72 0.15 -11.56
CA CYS A 12 -4.94 -0.59 -11.92
C CYS A 12 -6.20 0.28 -11.73
N LEU A 13 -6.30 1.40 -12.44
CA LEU A 13 -7.38 2.38 -12.30
C LEU A 13 -8.77 1.78 -12.52
N GLN A 14 -8.94 0.94 -13.54
CA GLN A 14 -10.26 0.34 -13.84
C GLN A 14 -10.78 -0.51 -12.67
N ALA A 15 -9.88 -1.24 -11.99
CA ALA A 15 -10.24 -2.02 -10.82
C ALA A 15 -10.67 -1.13 -9.64
N LEU A 16 -9.99 0.00 -9.44
CA LEU A 16 -10.40 0.99 -8.45
C LEU A 16 -11.78 1.56 -8.79
N GLN A 17 -12.01 2.00 -10.02
CA GLN A 17 -13.30 2.53 -10.47
C GLN A 17 -14.43 1.51 -10.33
N CYS A 18 -14.17 0.23 -10.63
CA CYS A 18 -15.09 -0.87 -10.39
C CYS A 18 -15.54 -0.94 -8.93
N LEU A 19 -14.60 -0.89 -7.98
CA LEU A 19 -14.88 -0.94 -6.55
C LEU A 19 -15.62 0.30 -6.06
N LEU A 20 -15.17 1.49 -6.45
CA LEU A 20 -15.82 2.76 -6.07
C LEU A 20 -17.28 2.82 -6.56
N LYS A 21 -17.55 2.29 -7.75
CA LYS A 21 -18.92 2.17 -8.28
C LYS A 21 -19.78 1.21 -7.46
N GLN A 22 -19.23 0.06 -7.03
CA GLN A 22 -19.96 -0.93 -6.22
C GLN A 22 -20.42 -0.36 -4.87
N VAL A 23 -19.61 0.51 -4.26
CA VAL A 23 -19.95 1.14 -2.97
C VAL A 23 -20.65 2.50 -3.12
N ALA A 24 -20.95 2.93 -4.35
CA ALA A 24 -21.48 4.25 -4.66
C ALA A 24 -20.68 5.38 -3.96
N PHE A 25 -19.35 5.29 -4.04
CA PHE A 25 -18.44 6.24 -3.41
C PHE A 25 -18.68 7.66 -3.89
N ASP A 26 -18.80 8.57 -2.95
CA ASP A 26 -18.97 10.00 -3.20
C ASP A 26 -17.84 10.78 -2.49
N PRO A 27 -16.88 11.39 -3.22
CA PRO A 27 -15.75 12.09 -2.63
C PRO A 27 -16.13 13.32 -1.80
N THR A 28 -17.36 13.82 -1.94
CA THR A 28 -17.85 14.95 -1.11
C THR A 28 -18.31 14.49 0.28
N ARG A 29 -18.61 13.20 0.42
CA ARG A 29 -19.16 12.61 1.64
C ARG A 29 -18.25 11.56 2.28
N ASP A 30 -17.64 10.71 1.47
CA ASP A 30 -16.90 9.53 1.92
C ASP A 30 -15.38 9.78 1.95
N ARG A 31 -14.63 8.87 2.58
CA ARG A 31 -13.16 8.92 2.64
C ARG A 31 -12.59 7.64 2.06
N LEU A 32 -11.49 7.77 1.31
CA LEU A 32 -10.75 6.66 0.74
C LEU A 32 -9.32 6.64 1.30
N TRP A 33 -8.96 5.55 1.96
CA TRP A 33 -7.62 5.30 2.47
C TRP A 33 -6.85 4.43 1.49
N LEU A 34 -5.64 4.86 1.14
CA LEU A 34 -4.77 4.18 0.19
C LEU A 34 -3.56 3.61 0.94
N VAL A 35 -3.34 2.31 0.84
CA VAL A 35 -2.21 1.64 1.52
C VAL A 35 -0.85 1.89 0.86
N GLY A 36 -0.80 2.70 -0.21
CA GLY A 36 0.41 2.97 -0.99
C GLY A 36 0.54 2.10 -2.23
N ASP A 37 1.70 2.20 -2.89
CA ASP A 37 1.96 1.61 -4.20
C ASP A 37 0.84 1.96 -5.19
N LEU A 38 0.64 3.26 -5.38
CA LEU A 38 -0.40 3.80 -6.26
C LEU A 38 -0.09 3.54 -7.73
N VAL A 39 1.20 3.47 -8.06
CA VAL A 39 1.74 3.45 -9.42
C VAL A 39 2.70 2.30 -9.65
N ASN A 40 3.15 2.19 -10.90
CA ASN A 40 4.12 1.22 -11.39
C ASN A 40 3.51 -0.16 -11.67
N ARG A 41 4.13 -0.92 -12.53
CA ARG A 41 3.76 -2.28 -12.97
C ARG A 41 2.51 -2.34 -13.86
N GLY A 42 1.41 -1.79 -13.42
CA GLY A 42 0.15 -1.80 -14.16
C GLY A 42 0.10 -0.75 -15.27
N PRO A 43 -0.95 -0.81 -16.09
CA PRO A 43 -0.99 -0.11 -17.38
C PRO A 43 -1.42 1.36 -17.31
N GLN A 44 -2.00 1.81 -16.18
CA GLN A 44 -2.66 3.11 -16.08
C GLN A 44 -2.10 3.98 -14.94
N SER A 45 -0.75 3.98 -14.76
CA SER A 45 -0.12 4.67 -13.62
C SER A 45 -0.37 6.19 -13.66
N LEU A 46 -0.28 6.83 -14.82
CA LEU A 46 -0.54 8.27 -14.97
C LEU A 46 -2.01 8.59 -14.70
N ASP A 47 -2.92 7.86 -15.31
CA ASP A 47 -4.36 8.08 -15.13
C ASP A 47 -4.80 7.81 -13.68
N THR A 48 -4.18 6.83 -13.02
CA THR A 48 -4.39 6.56 -11.59
C THR A 48 -4.00 7.78 -10.74
N LEU A 49 -2.82 8.35 -10.95
CA LEU A 49 -2.41 9.54 -10.19
C LEU A 49 -3.32 10.74 -10.46
N ARG A 50 -3.68 11.00 -11.72
CA ARG A 50 -4.59 12.08 -12.09
C ARG A 50 -5.96 11.92 -11.44
N PHE A 51 -6.51 10.70 -11.48
CA PHE A 51 -7.77 10.41 -10.82
C PHE A 51 -7.70 10.66 -9.32
N LEU A 52 -6.69 10.13 -8.64
CA LEU A 52 -6.49 10.33 -7.21
C LEU A 52 -6.28 11.81 -6.87
N TYR A 53 -5.48 12.52 -7.66
CA TYR A 53 -5.29 13.95 -7.49
C TYR A 53 -6.60 14.74 -7.62
N SER A 54 -7.48 14.35 -8.54
CA SER A 54 -8.78 15.01 -8.74
C SER A 54 -9.72 14.89 -7.52
N ILE A 55 -9.58 13.83 -6.72
CA ILE A 55 -10.39 13.59 -5.52
C ILE A 55 -9.58 13.72 -4.22
N ARG A 56 -8.41 14.37 -4.25
CA ARG A 56 -7.41 14.41 -3.17
C ARG A 56 -7.93 14.84 -1.81
N GLU A 57 -8.95 15.68 -1.77
CA GLU A 57 -9.57 16.18 -0.53
C GLU A 57 -10.32 15.08 0.24
N SER A 58 -10.66 13.98 -0.45
CA SER A 58 -11.32 12.82 0.16
C SER A 58 -10.35 11.69 0.53
N LEU A 59 -9.05 11.88 0.28
CA LEU A 59 -8.06 10.82 0.43
C LEU A 59 -7.29 10.91 1.75
N VAL A 60 -6.91 9.75 2.25
CA VAL A 60 -5.79 9.54 3.16
C VAL A 60 -4.85 8.56 2.48
N CYS A 61 -3.65 9.00 2.14
CA CYS A 61 -2.68 8.17 1.43
C CYS A 61 -1.42 7.96 2.28
N VAL A 62 -0.95 6.72 2.34
CA VAL A 62 0.42 6.41 2.77
C VAL A 62 1.26 5.99 1.57
N LEU A 63 2.55 6.27 1.61
CA LEU A 63 3.47 5.99 0.51
C LEU A 63 3.98 4.55 0.58
N GLY A 64 3.94 3.88 -0.57
CA GLY A 64 4.59 2.60 -0.79
C GLY A 64 6.00 2.75 -1.39
N ASN A 65 6.67 1.63 -1.58
CA ASN A 65 8.02 1.64 -2.16
C ASN A 65 8.01 2.03 -3.65
N HIS A 66 6.94 1.76 -4.38
CA HIS A 66 6.80 2.20 -5.78
C HIS A 66 6.57 3.70 -5.89
N ASP A 67 5.84 4.30 -4.98
CA ASP A 67 5.60 5.74 -4.93
C ASP A 67 6.90 6.50 -4.63
N LEU A 68 7.68 6.03 -3.63
CA LEU A 68 8.99 6.58 -3.34
C LEU A 68 9.97 6.38 -4.50
N HIS A 69 9.87 5.26 -5.22
CA HIS A 69 10.67 5.02 -6.42
C HIS A 69 10.32 6.01 -7.55
N LEU A 70 9.03 6.34 -7.75
CA LEU A 70 8.61 7.37 -8.69
C LEU A 70 9.22 8.74 -8.33
N LEU A 71 9.17 9.14 -7.06
CA LEU A 71 9.78 10.40 -6.60
C LEU A 71 11.29 10.43 -6.88
N ALA A 72 11.99 9.31 -6.65
CA ALA A 72 13.43 9.20 -6.94
C ALA A 72 13.73 9.22 -8.44
N ALA A 73 12.91 8.56 -9.27
CA ALA A 73 13.04 8.59 -10.72
C ALA A 73 12.74 9.98 -11.30
N GLY A 74 11.83 10.74 -10.68
CA GLY A 74 11.56 12.14 -11.01
C GLY A 74 12.75 13.07 -10.78
N LYS A 75 13.66 12.72 -9.87
CA LYS A 75 14.94 13.44 -9.66
C LYS A 75 16.05 12.93 -10.58
N ASN A 76 16.08 11.64 -10.86
CA ASN A 76 17.05 11.03 -11.77
C ASN A 76 16.41 9.87 -12.54
N ILE A 77 16.10 10.09 -13.80
CA ILE A 77 15.44 9.15 -14.70
C ILE A 77 16.25 7.85 -14.92
N GLU A 78 17.57 7.87 -14.73
CA GLU A 78 18.42 6.69 -14.83
C GLU A 78 18.11 5.63 -13.76
N ARG A 79 17.33 5.98 -12.75
CA ARG A 79 16.84 5.04 -11.73
C ARG A 79 15.75 4.11 -12.25
N LEU A 80 15.09 4.45 -13.37
CA LEU A 80 14.07 3.59 -13.95
C LEU A 80 14.68 2.25 -14.39
N LYS A 81 13.95 1.21 -14.07
CA LYS A 81 14.25 -0.15 -14.52
C LYS A 81 13.42 -0.45 -15.77
N LYS A 82 13.88 -1.39 -16.56
CA LYS A 82 13.20 -1.82 -17.80
C LYS A 82 11.74 -2.29 -17.53
N SER A 83 11.45 -2.77 -16.33
CA SER A 83 10.12 -3.25 -15.93
C SER A 83 9.23 -2.16 -15.30
N ASP A 84 9.70 -0.91 -15.20
CA ASP A 84 8.89 0.17 -14.63
C ASP A 84 7.98 0.79 -15.70
N THR A 85 6.76 1.13 -15.29
CA THR A 85 5.73 1.77 -16.14
C THR A 85 5.51 3.24 -15.72
N LEU A 86 6.61 3.92 -15.33
CA LEU A 86 6.57 5.27 -14.75
C LEU A 86 6.92 6.37 -15.75
N LEU A 87 7.39 6.01 -16.93
CA LEU A 87 7.90 6.98 -17.91
C LEU A 87 6.82 7.98 -18.37
N GLU A 88 5.58 7.51 -18.52
CA GLU A 88 4.45 8.37 -18.90
C GLU A 88 4.18 9.47 -17.86
N ILE A 89 4.32 9.16 -16.57
CA ILE A 89 4.16 10.14 -15.50
C ILE A 89 5.27 11.21 -15.61
N LEU A 90 6.51 10.77 -15.78
CA LEU A 90 7.66 11.68 -15.83
C LEU A 90 7.65 12.58 -17.07
N GLY A 91 7.07 12.12 -18.18
CA GLY A 91 6.91 12.89 -19.42
C GLY A 91 5.61 13.72 -19.50
N ALA A 92 4.71 13.58 -18.53
CA ALA A 92 3.43 14.27 -18.55
C ALA A 92 3.58 15.79 -18.29
N PRO A 93 2.76 16.65 -18.92
CA PRO A 93 2.83 18.10 -18.70
C PRO A 93 2.52 18.51 -17.26
N ASP A 94 1.76 17.73 -16.53
CA ASP A 94 1.36 17.90 -15.13
C ASP A 94 2.24 17.08 -14.15
N SER A 95 3.35 16.49 -14.62
CA SER A 95 4.25 15.66 -13.82
C SER A 95 4.71 16.36 -12.52
N ALA A 96 5.12 17.63 -12.63
CA ALA A 96 5.62 18.38 -11.47
C ALA A 96 4.55 18.52 -10.37
N GLU A 97 3.31 18.80 -10.75
CA GLU A 97 2.19 18.92 -9.81
C GLU A 97 1.85 17.58 -9.15
N LEU A 98 1.80 16.51 -9.93
CA LEU A 98 1.53 15.15 -9.43
C LEU A 98 2.62 14.66 -8.47
N LEU A 99 3.90 14.89 -8.80
CA LEU A 99 5.02 14.52 -7.93
C LEU A 99 5.06 15.38 -6.66
N GLU A 100 4.73 16.68 -6.77
CA GLU A 100 4.62 17.55 -5.59
C GLU A 100 3.51 17.08 -4.66
N TRP A 101 2.32 16.74 -5.19
CA TRP A 101 1.25 16.17 -4.39
C TRP A 101 1.67 14.84 -3.73
N LEU A 102 2.35 13.97 -4.47
CA LEU A 102 2.75 12.66 -3.97
C LEU A 102 3.75 12.78 -2.80
N ARG A 103 4.75 13.67 -2.89
CA ARG A 103 5.74 13.85 -1.81
C ARG A 103 5.16 14.44 -0.53
N GLN A 104 3.96 15.04 -0.58
CA GLN A 104 3.26 15.55 0.60
C GLN A 104 2.50 14.46 1.36
N GLN A 105 2.37 13.26 0.79
CA GLN A 105 1.64 12.17 1.41
C GLN A 105 2.37 11.63 2.65
N LYS A 106 1.65 10.85 3.45
CA LYS A 106 2.16 10.30 4.70
C LYS A 106 2.96 9.01 4.47
N LEU A 107 3.77 8.63 5.44
CA LEU A 107 4.36 7.29 5.51
C LEU A 107 3.54 6.37 6.42
N MET A 108 2.81 6.97 7.37
CA MET A 108 1.88 6.31 8.26
C MET A 108 0.74 7.25 8.63
N HIS A 109 -0.48 6.71 8.71
CA HIS A 109 -1.63 7.43 9.27
C HIS A 109 -2.21 6.67 10.47
N TYR A 110 -2.71 7.40 11.46
CA TYR A 110 -3.44 6.84 12.60
C TYR A 110 -4.72 7.63 12.84
N ASP A 111 -5.83 6.93 12.83
CA ASP A 111 -7.15 7.46 13.18
C ASP A 111 -7.45 7.14 14.64
N GLU A 112 -7.42 8.17 15.49
CA GLU A 112 -7.64 8.02 16.93
C GLU A 112 -9.08 7.60 17.26
N GLN A 113 -10.07 8.02 16.48
CA GLN A 113 -11.47 7.72 16.74
C GLN A 113 -11.79 6.25 16.49
N ARG A 114 -11.14 5.64 15.49
CA ARG A 114 -11.31 4.24 15.10
C ARG A 114 -10.30 3.30 15.75
N ASP A 115 -9.24 3.85 16.34
CA ASP A 115 -8.05 3.13 16.81
C ASP A 115 -7.47 2.23 15.71
N VAL A 116 -7.25 2.82 14.52
CA VAL A 116 -6.76 2.13 13.32
C VAL A 116 -5.54 2.85 12.77
N ALA A 117 -4.46 2.11 12.53
CA ALA A 117 -3.30 2.57 11.81
C ALA A 117 -3.33 2.09 10.35
N LEU A 118 -2.96 2.98 9.42
CA LEU A 118 -2.72 2.68 8.01
C LEU A 118 -1.23 2.82 7.73
N VAL A 119 -0.65 1.81 7.11
CA VAL A 119 0.78 1.77 6.76
C VAL A 119 0.98 0.88 5.54
N HIS A 120 2.02 1.15 4.72
CA HIS A 120 2.18 0.35 3.51
C HIS A 120 2.59 -1.10 3.80
N ALA A 121 3.73 -1.34 4.48
CA ALA A 121 4.21 -2.73 4.72
C ALA A 121 3.97 -3.22 6.15
N GLY A 122 4.17 -2.38 7.17
CA GLY A 122 3.95 -2.78 8.55
C GLY A 122 4.67 -1.91 9.58
N ILE A 123 4.50 -2.28 10.87
CA ILE A 123 5.16 -1.66 12.00
C ILE A 123 6.01 -2.72 12.69
N PRO A 124 7.34 -2.51 12.84
CA PRO A 124 8.22 -3.54 13.42
C PRO A 124 7.88 -3.82 14.90
N PRO A 125 8.12 -5.04 15.39
CA PRO A 125 7.69 -5.45 16.73
C PRO A 125 8.19 -4.56 17.86
N GLN A 126 9.39 -4.00 17.72
CA GLN A 126 10.03 -3.18 18.75
C GLN A 126 9.53 -1.74 18.84
N TRP A 127 8.68 -1.26 17.90
CA TRP A 127 8.12 0.09 17.92
C TRP A 127 6.71 0.12 18.51
N SER A 128 6.49 1.02 19.45
CA SER A 128 5.15 1.41 19.87
C SER A 128 4.52 2.34 18.82
N LEU A 129 3.19 2.49 18.84
CA LEU A 129 2.48 3.44 17.98
C LEU A 129 3.13 4.83 18.00
N ARG A 130 3.40 5.38 19.19
CA ARG A 130 4.07 6.69 19.34
C ARG A 130 5.42 6.75 18.65
N LYS A 131 6.24 5.68 18.76
CA LYS A 131 7.54 5.62 18.07
C LYS A 131 7.37 5.51 16.57
N ALA A 132 6.43 4.70 16.10
CA ALA A 132 6.15 4.54 14.68
C ALA A 132 5.73 5.87 14.05
N LEU A 133 4.78 6.59 14.64
CA LEU A 133 4.35 7.92 14.19
C LEU A 133 5.50 8.93 14.18
N LYS A 134 6.32 8.95 15.24
CA LYS A 134 7.51 9.82 15.29
C LYS A 134 8.47 9.55 14.14
N TYR A 135 8.77 8.28 13.88
CA TYR A 135 9.74 7.91 12.84
C TYR A 135 9.17 8.09 11.43
N ALA A 136 7.88 7.85 11.22
CA ALA A 136 7.22 8.21 9.96
C ALA A 136 7.35 9.71 9.68
N ALA A 137 7.10 10.55 10.67
CA ALA A 137 7.23 12.01 10.55
C ALA A 137 8.67 12.47 10.20
N GLU A 138 9.73 11.74 10.60
CA GLU A 138 11.11 12.05 10.21
C GLU A 138 11.34 11.90 8.69
N VAL A 139 10.79 10.85 8.09
CA VAL A 139 10.86 10.63 6.62
C VAL A 139 9.94 11.60 5.89
N GLU A 140 8.74 11.83 6.38
CA GLU A 140 7.79 12.79 5.82
C GLU A 140 8.38 14.21 5.81
N ALA A 141 9.09 14.60 6.87
CA ALA A 141 9.79 15.89 6.90
C ALA A 141 10.89 15.97 5.83
N ALA A 142 11.66 14.88 5.63
CA ALA A 142 12.69 14.85 4.59
C ALA A 142 12.10 14.89 3.18
N LEU A 143 10.91 14.30 2.95
CA LEU A 143 10.20 14.37 1.67
C LEU A 143 9.73 15.80 1.34
N ARG A 144 9.34 16.57 2.36
CA ARG A 144 8.78 17.93 2.21
C ARG A 144 9.83 19.04 2.18
N ASP A 145 11.04 18.77 2.63
CA ASP A 145 12.13 19.72 2.65
C ASP A 145 12.98 19.62 1.40
N ASP A 146 13.07 20.70 0.62
CA ASP A 146 13.79 20.72 -0.67
C ASP A 146 15.31 20.47 -0.53
N ASN A 147 15.90 20.72 0.65
CA ASN A 147 17.32 20.45 0.92
C ASN A 147 17.55 18.99 1.35
N LEU A 148 16.59 18.39 2.05
CA LEU A 148 16.70 17.01 2.55
C LEU A 148 16.22 15.97 1.53
N LEU A 149 15.30 16.35 0.64
CA LEU A 149 14.72 15.46 -0.36
C LEU A 149 15.77 14.82 -1.28
N PRO A 150 16.70 15.59 -1.94
CA PRO A 150 17.66 14.97 -2.83
C PRO A 150 18.56 13.95 -2.15
N PRO A 151 19.27 14.25 -1.04
CA PRO A 151 20.12 13.27 -0.38
C PRO A 151 19.32 12.08 0.20
N TYR A 152 18.08 12.28 0.62
CA TYR A 152 17.21 11.19 1.07
C TYR A 152 16.89 10.24 -0.11
N LEU A 153 16.38 10.74 -1.23
CA LEU A 153 16.03 9.93 -2.40
C LEU A 153 17.26 9.22 -3.01
N ASP A 154 18.43 9.85 -2.92
CA ASP A 154 19.68 9.23 -3.36
C ASP A 154 20.11 8.07 -2.46
N GLY A 155 19.93 8.20 -1.17
CA GLY A 155 20.37 7.22 -0.20
C GLY A 155 19.31 6.29 0.36
N MET A 156 18.03 6.39 -0.07
CA MET A 156 16.95 5.55 0.49
C MET A 156 17.03 4.08 0.06
N TYR A 157 17.72 3.78 -1.04
CA TYR A 157 17.92 2.41 -1.50
C TYR A 157 18.96 1.67 -0.67
N GLY A 158 18.80 0.36 -0.59
CA GLY A 158 19.72 -0.52 0.10
C GLY A 158 19.07 -1.31 1.23
N ASN A 159 19.76 -2.38 1.65
CA ASN A 159 19.25 -3.34 2.63
C ASN A 159 19.97 -3.21 3.99
N ASP A 160 21.05 -2.46 4.04
CA ASP A 160 21.88 -2.34 5.22
C ASP A 160 21.88 -0.90 5.80
N PRO A 161 21.85 -0.79 7.12
CA PRO A 161 21.66 -1.87 8.10
C PRO A 161 20.22 -2.40 8.07
N ALA A 162 20.06 -3.72 8.23
CA ALA A 162 18.77 -4.40 8.22
C ALA A 162 18.03 -4.33 9.58
N LYS A 163 18.59 -3.65 10.57
CA LYS A 163 18.04 -3.54 11.92
C LYS A 163 18.08 -2.11 12.41
N TRP A 164 17.02 -1.71 13.12
CA TRP A 164 16.97 -0.43 13.79
C TRP A 164 17.99 -0.31 14.92
N ASP A 165 18.66 0.81 14.96
CA ASP A 165 19.43 1.29 16.09
C ASP A 165 19.09 2.75 16.37
N ASN A 166 19.00 3.14 17.64
CA ASN A 166 18.70 4.53 18.02
C ASN A 166 19.83 5.50 17.64
N ASP A 167 21.06 5.01 17.50
CA ASP A 167 22.23 5.79 17.12
C ASP A 167 22.36 6.05 15.63
N LEU A 168 21.50 5.46 14.80
CA LEU A 168 21.42 5.75 13.37
C LEU A 168 21.11 7.22 13.13
N LYS A 169 21.83 7.83 12.18
CA LYS A 169 21.72 9.26 11.84
C LYS A 169 21.60 9.48 10.32
N GLY A 170 21.14 10.67 9.96
CA GLY A 170 21.08 11.14 8.57
C GLY A 170 20.32 10.17 7.65
N VAL A 171 20.77 10.06 6.42
CA VAL A 171 20.10 9.26 5.36
C VAL A 171 20.03 7.78 5.72
N THR A 172 21.03 7.23 6.41
CA THR A 172 20.99 5.81 6.86
C THR A 172 19.82 5.56 7.81
N ARG A 173 19.57 6.49 8.74
CA ARG A 173 18.42 6.42 9.64
C ARG A 173 17.10 6.45 8.85
N LEU A 174 16.95 7.39 7.95
CA LEU A 174 15.74 7.53 7.12
C LEU A 174 15.53 6.29 6.25
N ARG A 175 16.58 5.73 5.65
CA ARG A 175 16.50 4.48 4.87
C ARG A 175 15.98 3.30 5.68
N VAL A 176 16.47 3.11 6.91
CA VAL A 176 16.01 2.02 7.77
C VAL A 176 14.55 2.20 8.14
N ILE A 177 14.12 3.42 8.49
CA ILE A 177 12.70 3.73 8.73
C ILE A 177 11.86 3.41 7.50
N THR A 178 12.28 3.89 6.33
CA THR A 178 11.60 3.62 5.05
C THR A 178 11.47 2.11 4.79
N ASN A 179 12.54 1.34 4.99
CA ASN A 179 12.50 -0.11 4.78
C ASN A 179 11.50 -0.81 5.68
N TYR A 180 11.33 -0.38 6.91
CA TYR A 180 10.29 -0.93 7.79
C TYR A 180 8.89 -0.64 7.29
N PHE A 181 8.62 0.63 6.97
CA PHE A 181 7.28 1.04 6.56
C PHE A 181 6.88 0.58 5.17
N THR A 182 7.85 0.37 4.26
CA THR A 182 7.52 0.13 2.86
C THR A 182 8.00 -1.19 2.28
N ARG A 183 8.82 -1.98 3.01
CA ARG A 183 9.40 -3.20 2.45
C ARG A 183 9.36 -4.41 3.39
N MET A 184 8.97 -4.22 4.65
CA MET A 184 8.98 -5.28 5.65
C MET A 184 7.94 -6.35 5.35
N ARG A 185 8.35 -7.62 5.45
CA ARG A 185 7.49 -8.82 5.46
C ARG A 185 7.83 -9.67 6.67
N PHE A 186 9.02 -10.25 6.65
CA PHE A 186 9.55 -11.05 7.73
C PHE A 186 10.60 -10.26 8.52
N CYS A 187 10.61 -10.46 9.84
CA CYS A 187 11.66 -9.93 10.71
C CYS A 187 11.92 -10.87 11.89
N THR A 188 13.04 -10.67 12.58
CA THR A 188 13.27 -11.31 13.88
C THR A 188 12.48 -10.61 14.98
N ALA A 189 12.41 -11.18 16.18
CA ALA A 189 11.77 -10.54 17.34
C ALA A 189 12.40 -9.18 17.70
N GLU A 190 13.72 -9.04 17.47
CA GLU A 190 14.46 -7.80 17.69
C GLU A 190 14.35 -6.83 16.49
N GLY A 191 13.54 -7.19 15.47
CA GLY A 191 13.26 -6.36 14.31
C GLY A 191 14.34 -6.36 13.23
N LYS A 192 15.22 -7.36 13.14
CA LYS A 192 16.09 -7.50 11.96
C LYS A 192 15.26 -7.91 10.76
N LEU A 193 15.31 -7.12 9.69
CA LEU A 193 14.54 -7.34 8.46
C LEU A 193 15.12 -8.48 7.61
N ASP A 194 14.27 -9.29 7.04
CA ASP A 194 14.55 -10.00 5.80
C ASP A 194 13.92 -9.21 4.63
N LEU A 195 14.75 -8.76 3.71
CA LEU A 195 14.34 -7.96 2.56
C LEU A 195 14.47 -8.75 1.23
N LYS A 196 14.69 -10.05 1.31
CA LYS A 196 14.87 -10.94 0.16
C LYS A 196 13.64 -11.79 -0.13
N SER A 197 13.06 -12.40 0.91
CA SER A 197 11.91 -13.31 0.78
C SER A 197 10.64 -12.52 0.46
N LYS A 198 9.86 -13.02 -0.51
CA LYS A 198 8.63 -12.39 -1.00
C LYS A 198 7.43 -13.33 -0.96
N GLU A 199 7.67 -14.58 -0.62
CA GLU A 199 6.70 -15.65 -0.60
C GLU A 199 5.68 -15.49 0.53
N GLY A 200 4.71 -16.41 0.61
CA GLY A 200 3.66 -16.42 1.63
C GLY A 200 4.15 -16.82 3.04
N LEU A 201 3.21 -16.92 3.97
CA LEU A 201 3.46 -17.07 5.41
C LEU A 201 4.35 -18.27 5.76
N ASP A 202 4.22 -19.37 5.02
CA ASP A 202 4.89 -20.65 5.32
C ASP A 202 6.37 -20.68 4.90
N ASN A 203 6.82 -19.64 4.20
CA ASN A 203 8.19 -19.57 3.66
C ASN A 203 9.09 -18.60 4.46
N ALA A 204 8.80 -18.40 5.75
CA ALA A 204 9.62 -17.57 6.60
C ALA A 204 11.04 -18.16 6.74
N PRO A 205 12.11 -17.37 6.54
CA PRO A 205 13.47 -17.83 6.77
C PRO A 205 13.68 -18.27 8.23
N PRO A 206 14.62 -19.18 8.51
CA PRO A 206 14.92 -19.62 9.88
C PRO A 206 15.19 -18.44 10.82
N GLY A 207 14.49 -18.39 11.95
CA GLY A 207 14.59 -17.31 12.94
C GLY A 207 13.77 -16.04 12.62
N TYR A 208 13.08 -15.99 11.50
CA TYR A 208 12.19 -14.90 11.11
C TYR A 208 10.72 -15.32 11.20
N LYS A 209 9.86 -14.33 11.34
CA LYS A 209 8.39 -14.49 11.29
C LYS A 209 7.76 -13.31 10.54
N PRO A 210 6.54 -13.46 10.01
CA PRO A 210 5.73 -12.33 9.62
C PRO A 210 5.72 -11.29 10.75
N TRP A 211 5.90 -10.01 10.41
CA TRP A 211 6.05 -8.96 11.42
C TRP A 211 4.88 -8.92 12.43
N PHE A 212 3.68 -9.23 11.97
CA PHE A 212 2.45 -9.21 12.79
C PHE A 212 2.30 -10.45 13.68
N GLN A 213 3.03 -11.54 13.45
CA GLN A 213 2.97 -12.77 14.26
C GLN A 213 3.88 -12.76 15.50
N HIS A 214 4.64 -11.68 15.72
CA HIS A 214 5.44 -11.54 16.94
C HIS A 214 4.54 -11.24 18.13
N LYS A 215 4.46 -12.16 19.09
CA LYS A 215 3.58 -12.05 20.28
C LYS A 215 3.88 -10.83 21.14
N GLU A 216 5.15 -10.41 21.18
CA GLU A 216 5.67 -9.29 21.98
C GLU A 216 5.70 -7.95 21.20
N ARG A 217 5.04 -7.88 20.03
CA ARG A 217 4.96 -6.61 19.30
C ARG A 217 4.28 -5.53 20.13
N LYS A 218 4.89 -4.35 20.20
CA LYS A 218 4.42 -3.23 21.02
C LYS A 218 3.12 -2.58 20.50
N THR A 219 2.67 -2.98 19.32
CA THR A 219 1.40 -2.60 18.70
C THR A 219 0.34 -3.69 18.83
N LYS A 220 0.50 -4.64 19.76
CA LYS A 220 -0.51 -5.66 20.03
C LYS A 220 -1.80 -4.99 20.49
N GLY A 221 -2.93 -5.39 19.88
CA GLY A 221 -4.25 -4.79 20.14
C GLY A 221 -4.60 -3.62 19.22
N LEU A 222 -3.62 -2.94 18.61
CA LEU A 222 -3.87 -1.93 17.60
C LEU A 222 -4.38 -2.57 16.31
N LYS A 223 -5.43 -2.02 15.73
CA LYS A 223 -5.88 -2.39 14.39
C LYS A 223 -4.93 -1.78 13.35
N ILE A 224 -4.44 -2.60 12.41
CA ILE A 224 -3.49 -2.16 11.37
C ILE A 224 -3.97 -2.64 10.02
N ILE A 225 -4.11 -1.70 9.09
CA ILE A 225 -4.40 -1.95 7.67
C ILE A 225 -3.12 -1.75 6.89
N PHE A 226 -2.78 -2.70 6.01
CA PHE A 226 -1.55 -2.64 5.22
C PHE A 226 -1.68 -3.31 3.85
N GLY A 227 -0.73 -3.04 2.95
CA GLY A 227 -0.60 -3.58 1.59
C GLY A 227 0.68 -4.38 1.37
N HIS A 228 1.40 -4.09 0.28
CA HIS A 228 2.77 -4.54 0.00
C HIS A 228 2.99 -6.04 -0.21
N TRP A 229 2.24 -6.90 0.43
CA TRP A 229 2.52 -8.34 0.49
C TRP A 229 1.48 -9.15 -0.29
N ALA A 230 1.53 -9.06 -1.62
CA ALA A 230 0.60 -9.73 -2.53
C ALA A 230 0.49 -11.25 -2.29
N ALA A 231 1.60 -11.91 -1.91
CA ALA A 231 1.61 -13.36 -1.64
C ALA A 231 0.77 -13.78 -0.42
N LEU A 232 0.28 -12.85 0.40
CA LEU A 232 -0.72 -13.11 1.44
C LEU A 232 -2.13 -13.30 0.86
N GLU A 233 -2.39 -12.79 -0.35
CA GLU A 233 -3.72 -12.79 -0.95
C GLU A 233 -4.80 -12.24 0.00
N GLY A 234 -4.43 -11.21 0.78
CA GLY A 234 -5.30 -10.61 1.79
C GLY A 234 -5.49 -11.42 3.08
N ARG A 235 -4.77 -12.53 3.25
CA ARG A 235 -4.87 -13.45 4.41
C ARG A 235 -3.70 -13.24 5.37
N CYS A 236 -3.95 -12.92 6.63
CA CYS A 236 -2.92 -12.77 7.66
C CYS A 236 -3.25 -13.51 8.97
N ASN A 237 -4.50 -13.98 9.16
CA ASN A 237 -4.96 -14.80 10.30
C ASN A 237 -4.53 -14.26 11.68
N GLU A 238 -4.41 -12.94 11.81
CA GLU A 238 -4.06 -12.26 13.07
C GLU A 238 -5.14 -11.24 13.40
N PRO A 239 -5.80 -11.32 14.54
CA PRO A 239 -6.86 -10.38 14.94
C PRO A 239 -6.38 -8.92 14.89
N GLY A 240 -7.21 -8.06 14.31
CA GLY A 240 -6.93 -6.63 14.17
C GLY A 240 -5.94 -6.27 13.05
N ILE A 241 -5.39 -7.25 12.32
CA ILE A 241 -4.48 -7.01 11.20
C ILE A 241 -5.20 -7.29 9.88
N SER A 242 -5.17 -6.33 8.97
CA SER A 242 -5.85 -6.41 7.67
C SER A 242 -4.87 -6.19 6.54
N ALA A 243 -4.49 -7.27 5.85
CA ALA A 243 -3.76 -7.22 4.58
C ALA A 243 -4.75 -6.93 3.45
N LEU A 244 -4.46 -5.96 2.58
CA LEU A 244 -5.33 -5.58 1.46
C LEU A 244 -4.70 -5.75 0.09
N ASP A 245 -3.38 -5.99 0.01
CA ASP A 245 -2.74 -6.34 -1.27
C ASP A 245 -3.14 -7.76 -1.67
N THR A 246 -3.93 -7.85 -2.71
CA THR A 246 -4.46 -9.11 -3.27
C THR A 246 -4.00 -9.33 -4.72
N GLY A 247 -2.92 -8.64 -5.11
CA GLY A 247 -2.16 -8.91 -6.33
C GLY A 247 -2.87 -8.51 -7.62
N CYS A 248 -3.64 -7.40 -7.64
CA CYS A 248 -4.38 -6.98 -8.82
C CYS A 248 -3.52 -6.97 -10.09
N VAL A 249 -2.35 -6.34 -10.04
CA VAL A 249 -1.45 -6.21 -11.18
C VAL A 249 -0.84 -7.55 -11.65
N TRP A 250 -1.03 -8.61 -10.87
CA TRP A 250 -0.54 -9.96 -11.16
C TRP A 250 -1.67 -10.94 -11.52
N GLY A 251 -2.83 -10.43 -11.93
CA GLY A 251 -3.99 -11.27 -12.27
C GLY A 251 -4.83 -11.73 -11.06
N GLY A 252 -4.60 -11.13 -9.90
CA GLY A 252 -5.40 -11.35 -8.71
C GLY A 252 -6.65 -10.46 -8.67
N ALA A 253 -6.83 -9.72 -7.60
CA ALA A 253 -7.92 -8.79 -7.44
C ALA A 253 -7.45 -7.49 -6.75
N LEU A 254 -8.16 -6.40 -6.97
CA LEU A 254 -8.09 -5.24 -6.10
C LEU A 254 -9.13 -5.40 -5.00
N THR A 255 -8.72 -5.21 -3.75
CA THR A 255 -9.61 -5.35 -2.60
C THR A 255 -9.82 -4.00 -1.91
N LEU A 256 -11.08 -3.68 -1.65
CA LEU A 256 -11.54 -2.55 -0.86
C LEU A 256 -12.20 -3.07 0.41
N MET A 257 -11.92 -2.43 1.54
CA MET A 257 -12.48 -2.76 2.85
C MET A 257 -13.19 -1.55 3.43
N ASN A 258 -14.40 -1.72 3.93
CA ASN A 258 -15.03 -0.72 4.80
C ASN A 258 -14.31 -0.74 6.15
N VAL A 259 -13.73 0.39 6.55
CA VAL A 259 -12.88 0.48 7.75
C VAL A 259 -13.68 0.30 9.04
N ASP A 260 -14.95 0.69 9.04
CA ASP A 260 -15.81 0.63 10.21
C ASP A 260 -16.39 -0.78 10.44
N THR A 261 -16.78 -1.49 9.35
CA THR A 261 -17.41 -2.82 9.44
C THR A 261 -16.44 -3.99 9.21
N GLY A 262 -15.31 -3.74 8.53
CA GLY A 262 -14.38 -4.78 8.09
C GLY A 262 -14.85 -5.56 6.86
N GLU A 263 -16.00 -5.22 6.28
CA GLU A 263 -16.52 -5.86 5.07
C GLU A 263 -15.61 -5.58 3.88
N ARG A 264 -15.34 -6.61 3.08
CA ARG A 264 -14.44 -6.54 1.92
C ARG A 264 -15.18 -6.80 0.63
N LEU A 265 -14.86 -6.01 -0.38
CA LEU A 265 -15.27 -6.18 -1.77
C LEU A 265 -14.02 -6.32 -2.63
N SER A 266 -14.12 -7.09 -3.71
CA SER A 266 -12.99 -7.29 -4.62
C SER A 266 -13.42 -7.17 -6.06
N CYS A 267 -12.57 -6.55 -6.88
CA CYS A 267 -12.70 -6.52 -8.32
C CYS A 267 -11.56 -7.34 -8.92
N LYS A 268 -11.90 -8.44 -9.62
CA LYS A 268 -10.90 -9.30 -10.27
C LYS A 268 -10.23 -8.57 -11.41
N CYS A 269 -8.95 -8.83 -11.58
CA CYS A 269 -8.11 -8.27 -12.62
C CYS A 269 -7.58 -9.39 -13.53
N ASP A 270 -7.26 -9.05 -14.78
CA ASP A 270 -6.50 -9.92 -15.67
C ASP A 270 -5.00 -9.86 -15.36
N GLU A 271 -4.20 -10.59 -16.12
CA GLU A 271 -2.73 -10.63 -15.99
C GLU A 271 -2.04 -9.29 -16.32
N HIS A 272 -2.78 -8.31 -16.82
CA HIS A 272 -2.31 -6.95 -17.10
C HIS A 272 -2.82 -5.92 -16.09
N GLY A 273 -3.57 -6.35 -15.07
CA GLY A 273 -4.14 -5.47 -14.05
C GLY A 273 -5.40 -4.70 -14.51
N LEU A 274 -6.04 -5.11 -15.60
CA LEU A 274 -7.31 -4.55 -16.06
C LEU A 274 -8.46 -5.28 -15.36
N ALA A 275 -9.51 -4.52 -15.00
CA ALA A 275 -10.69 -5.09 -14.38
C ALA A 275 -11.41 -6.09 -15.31
N LEU A 276 -11.66 -7.28 -14.82
CA LEU A 276 -12.51 -8.24 -15.52
C LEU A 276 -13.98 -7.84 -15.37
N PRO A 277 -14.82 -8.07 -16.39
CA PRO A 277 -16.24 -7.84 -16.27
C PRO A 277 -16.81 -8.71 -15.12
N PRO A 278 -17.82 -8.22 -14.38
CA PRO A 278 -18.48 -9.02 -13.37
C PRO A 278 -19.01 -10.32 -14.00
N VAL A 279 -18.71 -11.45 -13.35
CA VAL A 279 -19.26 -12.74 -13.79
C VAL A 279 -20.79 -12.61 -13.72
N ALA A 280 -21.46 -12.73 -14.87
CA ALA A 280 -22.91 -12.72 -14.90
C ALA A 280 -23.44 -13.80 -13.96
N ALA A 281 -24.39 -13.45 -13.10
CA ALA A 281 -25.07 -14.45 -12.28
C ALA A 281 -25.59 -15.56 -13.18
N PRO A 282 -25.45 -16.84 -12.80
CA PRO A 282 -26.00 -17.93 -13.61
C PRO A 282 -27.48 -17.67 -13.88
N ILE A 283 -27.87 -17.69 -15.16
CA ILE A 283 -29.26 -17.55 -15.56
C ILE A 283 -29.99 -18.68 -14.84
N PRO A 284 -31.02 -18.40 -14.02
CA PRO A 284 -31.76 -19.46 -13.37
C PRO A 284 -32.34 -20.36 -14.49
N GLU A 285 -32.07 -21.67 -14.39
CA GLU A 285 -32.65 -22.65 -15.32
C GLU A 285 -34.18 -22.48 -15.33
N PRO A 286 -34.82 -22.47 -16.48
CA PRO A 286 -36.26 -22.39 -16.54
C PRO A 286 -36.86 -23.57 -15.77
N SER A 287 -37.64 -23.27 -14.74
CA SER A 287 -38.32 -24.27 -13.93
C SER A 287 -39.13 -25.16 -14.89
N SER A 288 -38.80 -26.44 -14.88
CA SER A 288 -39.57 -27.44 -15.63
C SER A 288 -41.00 -27.45 -15.06
N ALA A 289 -41.90 -26.71 -15.72
CA ALA A 289 -43.32 -26.78 -15.41
C ALA A 289 -43.78 -28.22 -15.68
N SER A 290 -44.10 -28.95 -14.62
CA SER A 290 -44.77 -30.24 -14.70
C SER A 290 -46.07 -30.09 -15.45
N ALA A 291 -46.17 -30.76 -16.58
CA ALA A 291 -47.44 -30.88 -17.31
C ALA A 291 -48.50 -31.53 -16.42
N PRO A 292 -49.74 -31.03 -16.40
CA PRO A 292 -50.83 -31.67 -15.69
C PRO A 292 -51.22 -32.98 -16.39
N ARG A 293 -51.45 -34.03 -15.60
CA ARG A 293 -52.04 -35.30 -16.03
C ARG A 293 -53.50 -35.16 -16.23
#